data_bab65c9866940e8a690afc38ae640e2c
#
_entry.id   bab65c9866940e8a690afc38ae640e2c
#
_cell.length_a   1.000
_cell.length_b   1.000
_cell.length_c   1.000
_cell.angle_alpha   90.00
_cell.angle_beta   90.00
_cell.angle_gamma   90.00
#
_symmetry.space_group_name_H-M   'P 1'
#
loop_
_entity.id
_entity.type
_entity.pdbx_description
1 polymer ?
#
loop_
_entity_poly.entity_id
_entity_poly.type
_entity_poly.pdbx_seq_one_letter_code
_entity_poly.pdbx_strand_id
1 'polypeptide(L)'
;MRGLIFDCDGTLADTMPFHMEGWRRVFADAHVAVPEPWLDSLRGTPERQVVVLANERFGLALDPDAIVAAKHLVYRRLLAGVRPIEPVVTVARAYRGRLPMAVASGATRDDVHTVLARLGLMEAFTAVLTADDDIEHKPSPAIFLEAARRMGVDPAECQVFEDGDIGLEAARRAGMTATDVRPYIELEQPT
;
A
#
# COMPACT_ATOMS: atom_id res chain seq x y z
N MET A 1 -22.74 7.86 1.07
CA MET A 1 -21.64 6.99 1.55
C MET A 1 -22.22 5.88 2.43
N ARG A 2 -22.00 4.63 2.03
CA ARG A 2 -22.49 3.43 2.73
C ARG A 2 -21.42 2.36 2.91
N GLY A 3 -20.23 2.54 2.34
CA GLY A 3 -19.08 1.68 2.50
C GLY A 3 -17.77 2.45 2.45
N LEU A 4 -16.74 1.95 3.15
CA LEU A 4 -15.41 2.54 3.17
C LEU A 4 -14.39 1.52 2.67
N ILE A 5 -13.50 1.96 1.80
CA ILE A 5 -12.40 1.12 1.28
C ILE A 5 -11.10 1.85 1.57
N PHE A 6 -10.12 1.13 2.10
CA PHE A 6 -8.84 1.68 2.48
C PHE A 6 -7.72 0.98 1.71
N ASP A 7 -6.81 1.73 1.15
CA ASP A 7 -5.50 1.20 0.87
C ASP A 7 -4.77 0.91 2.19
N CYS A 8 -3.67 0.16 2.14
CA CYS A 8 -2.92 -0.25 3.34
C CYS A 8 -1.65 0.56 3.54
N ASP A 9 -0.72 0.45 2.57
CA ASP A 9 0.64 0.99 2.67
C ASP A 9 0.67 2.47 2.34
N GLY A 10 1.07 3.32 3.29
CA GLY A 10 0.99 4.77 3.12
C GLY A 10 -0.40 5.36 3.41
N THR A 11 -1.39 4.51 3.69
CA THR A 11 -2.78 4.93 3.96
C THR A 11 -3.22 4.56 5.39
N LEU A 12 -3.37 3.28 5.71
CA LEU A 12 -3.63 2.83 7.09
C LEU A 12 -2.35 2.80 7.93
N ALA A 13 -1.23 2.49 7.30
CA ALA A 13 0.05 2.25 7.96
C ALA A 13 1.19 3.04 7.32
N ASP A 14 2.04 3.63 8.15
CA ASP A 14 3.27 4.31 7.73
C ASP A 14 4.35 3.26 7.43
N THR A 15 4.22 2.60 6.28
CA THR A 15 5.13 1.56 5.80
C THR A 15 6.15 2.05 4.78
N MET A 16 5.96 3.25 4.20
CA MET A 16 6.83 3.77 3.16
C MET A 16 8.30 3.89 3.59
N PRO A 17 8.65 4.31 4.81
CA PRO A 17 10.03 4.29 5.30
C PRO A 17 10.65 2.89 5.28
N PHE A 18 9.84 1.83 5.53
CA PHE A 18 10.32 0.45 5.54
C PHE A 18 10.58 -0.08 4.13
N HIS A 19 9.77 0.32 3.14
CA HIS A 19 10.04 0.02 1.74
C HIS A 19 11.36 0.63 1.28
N MET A 20 11.61 1.91 1.62
CA MET A 20 12.86 2.60 1.30
C MET A 20 14.07 1.96 2.00
N GLU A 21 13.94 1.64 3.29
CA GLU A 21 14.99 0.94 4.04
C GLU A 21 15.26 -0.46 3.46
N GLY A 22 14.22 -1.16 3.02
CA GLY A 22 14.36 -2.44 2.33
C GLY A 22 15.22 -2.31 1.07
N TRP A 23 14.92 -1.36 0.21
CA TRP A 23 15.71 -1.09 -0.99
C TRP A 23 17.15 -0.70 -0.67
N ARG A 24 17.35 0.20 0.30
CA ARG A 24 18.68 0.65 0.70
C ARG A 24 19.55 -0.52 1.16
N ARG A 25 19.01 -1.43 1.97
CA ARG A 25 19.74 -2.60 2.46
C ARG A 25 20.09 -3.58 1.36
N VAL A 26 19.14 -3.98 0.53
CA VAL A 26 19.40 -5.01 -0.49
C VAL A 26 20.39 -4.52 -1.55
N PHE A 27 20.36 -3.25 -1.92
CA PHE A 27 21.38 -2.69 -2.83
C PHE A 27 22.75 -2.59 -2.14
N ALA A 28 22.81 -2.20 -0.87
CA ALA A 28 24.04 -2.19 -0.09
C ALA A 28 24.65 -3.60 0.05
N ASP A 29 23.84 -4.60 0.32
CA ASP A 29 24.27 -6.01 0.43
C ASP A 29 24.77 -6.54 -0.93
N ALA A 30 24.21 -6.05 -2.03
CA ALA A 30 24.71 -6.31 -3.38
C ALA A 30 25.94 -5.46 -3.76
N HIS A 31 26.48 -4.68 -2.84
CA HIS A 31 27.61 -3.74 -3.05
C HIS A 31 27.32 -2.68 -4.13
N VAL A 32 26.08 -2.25 -4.25
CA VAL A 32 25.64 -1.25 -5.21
C VAL A 32 25.24 0.04 -4.48
N ALA A 33 25.85 1.15 -4.89
CA ALA A 33 25.48 2.48 -4.42
C ALA A 33 24.37 3.05 -5.30
N VAL A 34 23.13 2.91 -4.87
CA VAL A 34 21.97 3.51 -5.54
C VAL A 34 21.57 4.79 -4.80
N PRO A 35 21.53 5.95 -5.51
CA PRO A 35 21.15 7.21 -4.89
C PRO A 35 19.70 7.19 -4.36
N GLU A 36 19.53 7.58 -3.10
CA GLU A 36 18.20 7.62 -2.45
C GLU A 36 17.18 8.49 -3.22
N PRO A 37 17.53 9.71 -3.72
CA PRO A 37 16.59 10.50 -4.52
C PRO A 37 16.11 9.80 -5.80
N TRP A 38 16.94 8.93 -6.38
CA TRP A 38 16.53 8.15 -7.54
C TRP A 38 15.55 7.04 -7.17
N LEU A 39 15.81 6.33 -6.07
CA LEU A 39 14.86 5.33 -5.55
C LEU A 39 13.51 5.97 -5.20
N ASP A 40 13.55 7.13 -4.58
CA ASP A 40 12.35 7.88 -4.21
C ASP A 40 11.51 8.30 -5.42
N SER A 41 12.17 8.64 -6.53
CA SER A 41 11.50 8.96 -7.80
C SER A 41 10.78 7.77 -8.45
N LEU A 42 11.04 6.55 -7.98
CA LEU A 42 10.42 5.32 -8.48
C LEU A 42 9.24 4.83 -7.60
N ARG A 43 8.76 5.64 -6.67
CA ARG A 43 7.58 5.29 -5.87
C ARG A 43 6.40 4.92 -6.78
N GLY A 44 5.72 3.83 -6.45
CA GLY A 44 4.62 3.29 -7.25
C GLY A 44 5.04 2.45 -8.46
N THR A 45 6.36 2.37 -8.76
CA THR A 45 6.86 1.46 -9.78
C THR A 45 6.81 0.02 -9.25
N PRO A 46 6.37 -0.97 -10.08
CA PRO A 46 6.44 -2.37 -9.70
C PRO A 46 7.85 -2.77 -9.28
N GLU A 47 7.99 -3.49 -8.16
CA GLU A 47 9.28 -3.74 -7.51
C GLU A 47 10.30 -4.42 -8.43
N ARG A 48 9.87 -5.39 -9.23
CA ARG A 48 10.72 -6.04 -10.23
C ARG A 48 11.25 -5.04 -11.26
N GLN A 49 10.43 -4.08 -11.66
CA GLN A 49 10.81 -3.03 -12.60
C GLN A 49 11.83 -2.06 -11.99
N VAL A 50 11.77 -1.79 -10.69
CA VAL A 50 12.78 -0.97 -9.98
C VAL A 50 14.17 -1.58 -10.17
N VAL A 51 14.31 -2.90 -10.03
CA VAL A 51 15.60 -3.61 -10.20
C VAL A 51 16.05 -3.59 -11.66
N VAL A 52 15.14 -3.77 -12.61
CA VAL A 52 15.44 -3.67 -14.06
C VAL A 52 16.00 -2.27 -14.39
N LEU A 53 15.32 -1.22 -13.92
CA LEU A 53 15.76 0.16 -14.12
C LEU A 53 17.10 0.46 -13.44
N ALA A 54 17.36 -0.14 -12.27
CA ALA A 54 18.67 -0.04 -11.60
C ALA A 54 19.78 -0.69 -12.45
N ASN A 55 19.52 -1.89 -12.98
CA ASN A 55 20.46 -2.57 -13.88
C ASN A 55 20.81 -1.72 -15.09
N GLU A 56 19.80 -1.18 -15.76
CA GLU A 56 19.99 -0.33 -16.95
C GLU A 56 20.76 0.95 -16.62
N ARG A 57 20.37 1.64 -15.54
CA ARG A 57 20.95 2.93 -15.20
C ARG A 57 22.38 2.86 -14.68
N PHE A 58 22.69 1.81 -13.90
CA PHE A 58 23.98 1.71 -13.19
C PHE A 58 24.88 0.61 -13.77
N GLY A 59 24.49 -0.02 -14.89
CA GLY A 59 25.28 -1.06 -15.56
C GLY A 59 25.41 -2.33 -14.71
N LEU A 60 24.34 -2.73 -14.01
CA LEU A 60 24.32 -3.88 -13.11
C LEU A 60 23.73 -5.11 -13.82
N ALA A 61 23.92 -6.28 -13.20
CA ALA A 61 23.36 -7.55 -13.66
C ALA A 61 22.68 -8.31 -12.48
N LEU A 62 21.90 -7.58 -11.66
CA LEU A 62 21.18 -8.15 -10.54
C LEU A 62 19.98 -8.96 -11.04
N ASP A 63 19.73 -10.10 -10.41
CA ASP A 63 18.49 -10.86 -10.62
C ASP A 63 17.32 -10.13 -9.93
N PRO A 64 16.32 -9.64 -10.70
CA PRO A 64 15.20 -8.89 -10.13
C PRO A 64 14.41 -9.69 -9.09
N ASP A 65 14.20 -10.97 -9.32
CA ASP A 65 13.38 -11.80 -8.44
C ASP A 65 14.11 -12.08 -7.13
N ALA A 66 15.41 -12.31 -7.18
CA ALA A 66 16.25 -12.49 -5.99
C ALA A 66 16.33 -11.23 -5.13
N ILE A 67 16.51 -10.05 -5.75
CA ILE A 67 16.57 -8.77 -5.03
C ILE A 67 15.23 -8.42 -4.39
N VAL A 68 14.12 -8.61 -5.10
CA VAL A 68 12.78 -8.37 -4.56
C VAL A 68 12.50 -9.30 -3.38
N ALA A 69 12.83 -10.59 -3.50
CA ALA A 69 12.68 -11.54 -2.40
C ALA A 69 13.51 -11.13 -1.15
N ALA A 70 14.76 -10.72 -1.35
CA ALA A 70 15.61 -10.22 -0.27
C ALA A 70 15.03 -8.95 0.37
N LYS A 71 14.53 -8.01 -0.44
CA LYS A 71 13.87 -6.78 0.02
C LYS A 71 12.65 -7.10 0.89
N HIS A 72 11.82 -8.07 0.49
CA HIS A 72 10.66 -8.49 1.28
C HIS A 72 11.07 -9.07 2.63
N LEU A 73 12.18 -9.82 2.72
CA LEU A 73 12.69 -10.32 4.01
C LEU A 73 13.09 -9.17 4.95
N VAL A 74 13.71 -8.12 4.42
CA VAL A 74 14.05 -6.93 5.20
C VAL A 74 12.78 -6.20 5.64
N TYR A 75 11.88 -5.93 4.71
CA TYR A 75 10.62 -5.24 4.96
C TYR A 75 9.79 -5.91 6.07
N ARG A 76 9.57 -7.22 6.01
CA ARG A 76 8.82 -7.98 7.01
C ARG A 76 9.42 -7.86 8.42
N ARG A 77 10.75 -7.81 8.55
CA ARG A 77 11.41 -7.59 9.85
C ARG A 77 11.12 -6.21 10.42
N LEU A 78 10.97 -5.21 9.55
CA LEU A 78 10.68 -3.83 9.94
C LEU A 78 9.21 -3.61 10.30
N LEU A 79 8.28 -4.43 9.77
CA LEU A 79 6.86 -4.35 10.10
C LEU A 79 6.55 -4.49 11.60
N ALA A 80 7.48 -5.03 12.39
CA ALA A 80 7.34 -5.06 13.85
C ALA A 80 7.21 -3.66 14.46
N GLY A 81 7.78 -2.63 13.80
CA GLY A 81 7.73 -1.23 14.21
C GLY A 81 6.70 -0.37 13.47
N VAL A 82 5.79 -0.98 12.71
CA VAL A 82 4.79 -0.24 11.93
C VAL A 82 3.91 0.63 12.83
N ARG A 83 3.67 1.86 12.39
CA ARG A 83 2.79 2.82 13.06
C ARG A 83 1.53 3.06 12.25
N PRO A 84 0.39 3.31 12.92
CA PRO A 84 -0.81 3.76 12.23
C PRO A 84 -0.61 5.16 11.65
N ILE A 85 -1.27 5.42 10.54
CA ILE A 85 -1.56 6.79 10.08
C ILE A 85 -2.84 7.20 10.81
N GLU A 86 -2.68 7.84 11.96
CA GLU A 86 -3.77 8.05 12.94
C GLU A 86 -4.99 8.76 12.36
N PRO A 87 -4.91 9.79 11.50
CA PRO A 87 -6.09 10.39 10.91
C PRO A 87 -6.98 9.38 10.18
N VAL A 88 -6.37 8.45 9.43
CA VAL A 88 -7.09 7.44 8.65
C VAL A 88 -7.58 6.29 9.53
N VAL A 89 -6.73 5.80 10.43
CA VAL A 89 -7.08 4.73 11.38
C VAL A 89 -8.20 5.15 12.31
N THR A 90 -8.25 6.43 12.72
CA THR A 90 -9.36 6.98 13.51
C THR A 90 -10.69 6.87 12.76
N VAL A 91 -10.71 7.11 11.45
CA VAL A 91 -11.91 6.89 10.62
C VAL A 91 -12.32 5.42 10.64
N ALA A 92 -11.37 4.50 10.38
CA ALA A 92 -11.66 3.07 10.40
C ALA A 92 -12.22 2.60 11.76
N ARG A 93 -11.63 3.05 12.86
CA ARG A 93 -12.11 2.76 14.23
C ARG A 93 -13.52 3.31 14.48
N ALA A 94 -13.80 4.53 14.05
CA ALA A 94 -15.09 5.20 14.27
C ALA A 94 -16.26 4.51 13.53
N TYR A 95 -15.97 3.89 12.37
CA TYR A 95 -16.97 3.22 11.56
C TYR A 95 -17.03 1.70 11.74
N ARG A 96 -16.14 1.12 12.55
CA ARG A 96 -16.14 -0.31 12.87
C ARG A 96 -17.52 -0.76 13.39
N GLY A 97 -18.12 -1.76 12.72
CA GLY A 97 -19.44 -2.28 13.05
C GLY A 97 -20.61 -1.36 12.68
N ARG A 98 -20.36 -0.19 12.09
CA ARG A 98 -21.39 0.76 11.64
C ARG A 98 -21.57 0.75 10.13
N LEU A 99 -20.48 0.63 9.39
CA LEU A 99 -20.48 0.50 7.94
C LEU A 99 -19.63 -0.71 7.55
N PRO A 100 -19.95 -1.39 6.45
CA PRO A 100 -19.05 -2.36 5.84
C PRO A 100 -17.79 -1.63 5.38
N MET A 101 -16.64 -2.24 5.68
CA MET A 101 -15.32 -1.71 5.32
C MET A 101 -14.48 -2.79 4.66
N ALA A 102 -13.63 -2.38 3.71
CA ALA A 102 -12.69 -3.28 3.06
C ALA A 102 -11.28 -2.66 2.99
N VAL A 103 -10.28 -3.53 2.91
CA VAL A 103 -8.93 -3.17 2.49
C VAL A 103 -8.73 -3.60 1.05
N ALA A 104 -8.06 -2.75 0.24
CA ALA A 104 -7.71 -3.01 -1.15
C ALA A 104 -6.26 -2.58 -1.39
N SER A 105 -5.31 -3.51 -1.24
CA SER A 105 -3.86 -3.25 -1.26
C SER A 105 -3.15 -3.97 -2.39
N GLY A 106 -2.09 -3.35 -2.91
CA GLY A 106 -1.13 -3.97 -3.83
C GLY A 106 -0.06 -4.83 -3.13
N ALA A 107 -0.07 -4.95 -1.80
CA ALA A 107 0.83 -5.79 -1.04
C ALA A 107 0.33 -7.25 -0.96
N THR A 108 1.21 -8.16 -0.52
CA THR A 108 0.85 -9.57 -0.29
C THR A 108 -0.12 -9.71 0.89
N ARG A 109 -0.89 -10.80 0.91
CA ARG A 109 -1.83 -11.11 1.99
C ARG A 109 -1.15 -11.17 3.35
N ASP A 110 0.00 -11.81 3.41
CA ASP A 110 0.78 -11.96 4.65
C ASP A 110 1.22 -10.59 5.21
N ASP A 111 1.66 -9.70 4.34
CA ASP A 111 2.12 -8.37 4.73
C ASP A 111 0.93 -7.51 5.22
N VAL A 112 -0.18 -7.48 4.47
CA VAL A 112 -1.41 -6.76 4.86
C VAL A 112 -1.96 -7.29 6.19
N HIS A 113 -2.07 -8.61 6.37
CA HIS A 113 -2.54 -9.20 7.61
C HIS A 113 -1.62 -8.86 8.78
N THR A 114 -0.30 -8.86 8.57
CA THR A 114 0.67 -8.45 9.59
C THR A 114 0.44 -7.00 10.02
N VAL A 115 0.27 -6.11 9.06
CA VAL A 115 -0.03 -4.69 9.33
C VAL A 115 -1.35 -4.55 10.10
N LEU A 116 -2.44 -5.13 9.60
CA LEU A 116 -3.75 -5.03 10.23
C LEU A 116 -3.77 -5.60 11.65
N ALA A 117 -3.05 -6.71 11.89
CA ALA A 117 -2.91 -7.29 13.23
C ALA A 117 -2.17 -6.34 14.17
N ARG A 118 -1.09 -5.72 13.72
CA ARG A 118 -0.31 -4.73 14.49
C ARG A 118 -1.13 -3.49 14.84
N LEU A 119 -1.98 -3.02 13.93
CA LEU A 119 -2.86 -1.87 14.14
C LEU A 119 -4.12 -2.20 14.96
N GLY A 120 -4.38 -3.50 15.27
CA GLY A 120 -5.60 -3.94 15.94
C GLY A 120 -6.85 -3.82 15.08
N LEU A 121 -6.70 -3.90 13.75
CA LEU A 121 -7.77 -3.67 12.78
C LEU A 121 -8.25 -4.93 12.04
N MET A 122 -7.71 -6.12 12.34
CA MET A 122 -8.07 -7.36 11.63
C MET A 122 -9.58 -7.59 11.54
N GLU A 123 -10.28 -7.39 12.65
CA GLU A 123 -11.73 -7.63 12.76
C GLU A 123 -12.58 -6.40 12.33
N ALA A 124 -11.95 -5.38 11.75
CA ALA A 124 -12.67 -4.17 11.35
C ALA A 124 -13.23 -4.26 9.92
N PHE A 125 -12.67 -5.17 9.11
CA PHE A 125 -12.96 -5.23 7.68
C PHE A 125 -13.79 -6.45 7.30
N THR A 126 -14.79 -6.21 6.47
CA THR A 126 -15.65 -7.25 5.85
C THR A 126 -14.88 -8.04 4.80
N ALA A 127 -13.94 -7.37 4.10
CA ALA A 127 -13.11 -7.97 3.07
C ALA A 127 -11.70 -7.38 3.09
N VAL A 128 -10.71 -8.21 2.81
CA VAL A 128 -9.32 -7.82 2.57
C VAL A 128 -8.92 -8.37 1.22
N LEU A 129 -8.59 -7.47 0.29
CA LEU A 129 -8.13 -7.76 -1.06
C LEU A 129 -6.66 -7.36 -1.18
N THR A 130 -5.86 -8.21 -1.80
CA THR A 130 -4.40 -8.12 -1.82
C THR A 130 -3.84 -8.47 -3.20
N ALA A 131 -2.54 -8.34 -3.39
CA ALA A 131 -1.88 -8.76 -4.64
C ALA A 131 -2.01 -10.26 -4.93
N ASP A 132 -2.34 -11.09 -3.91
CA ASP A 132 -2.50 -12.53 -4.07
C ASP A 132 -3.91 -12.92 -4.56
N ASP A 133 -4.85 -11.97 -4.63
CA ASP A 133 -6.13 -12.19 -5.28
C ASP A 133 -5.95 -12.08 -6.81
N ASP A 134 -6.63 -12.94 -7.58
CA ASP A 134 -6.59 -12.91 -9.06
C ASP A 134 -7.43 -11.73 -9.58
N ILE A 135 -6.93 -10.53 -9.36
CA ILE A 135 -7.59 -9.26 -9.67
C ILE A 135 -6.56 -8.33 -10.34
N GLU A 136 -6.97 -7.66 -11.39
CA GLU A 136 -6.13 -6.69 -12.08
C GLU A 136 -5.68 -5.56 -11.13
N HIS A 137 -4.38 -5.24 -11.15
CA HIS A 137 -3.78 -4.25 -10.26
C HIS A 137 -4.18 -2.81 -10.62
N LYS A 138 -4.13 -1.91 -9.61
CA LYS A 138 -4.24 -0.47 -9.82
C LYS A 138 -3.24 -0.03 -10.92
N PRO A 139 -3.63 0.85 -11.86
CA PRO A 139 -4.79 1.74 -11.86
C PRO A 139 -6.08 1.15 -12.45
N SER A 140 -6.19 -0.19 -12.62
CA SER A 140 -7.47 -0.81 -12.92
C SER A 140 -8.44 -0.61 -11.75
N PRO A 141 -9.73 -0.35 -12.02
CA PRO A 141 -10.75 -0.22 -10.99
C PRO A 141 -11.12 -1.57 -10.32
N ALA A 142 -10.63 -2.69 -10.87
CA ALA A 142 -11.11 -4.04 -10.54
C ALA A 142 -11.06 -4.34 -9.03
N ILE A 143 -9.97 -3.99 -8.33
CA ILE A 143 -9.83 -4.27 -6.90
C ILE A 143 -10.86 -3.51 -6.06
N PHE A 144 -11.17 -2.27 -6.41
CA PHE A 144 -12.17 -1.46 -5.69
C PHE A 144 -13.59 -1.92 -5.99
N LEU A 145 -13.89 -2.28 -7.24
CA LEU A 145 -15.19 -2.86 -7.64
C LEU A 145 -15.44 -4.19 -6.91
N GLU A 146 -14.44 -5.05 -6.82
CA GLU A 146 -14.53 -6.31 -6.08
C GLU A 146 -14.68 -6.08 -4.57
N ALA A 147 -14.00 -5.07 -4.00
CA ALA A 147 -14.19 -4.68 -2.61
C ALA A 147 -15.65 -4.26 -2.34
N ALA A 148 -16.21 -3.39 -3.18
CA ALA A 148 -17.61 -2.96 -3.07
C ALA A 148 -18.59 -4.16 -3.19
N ARG A 149 -18.33 -5.07 -4.14
CA ARG A 149 -19.12 -6.30 -4.32
C ARG A 149 -19.08 -7.19 -3.07
N ARG A 150 -17.90 -7.40 -2.47
CA ARG A 150 -17.77 -8.22 -1.23
C ARG A 150 -18.42 -7.55 -0.03
N MET A 151 -18.47 -6.23 0.01
CA MET A 151 -19.20 -5.47 1.03
C MET A 151 -20.71 -5.40 0.80
N GLY A 152 -21.19 -5.73 -0.40
CA GLY A 152 -22.59 -5.57 -0.78
C GLY A 152 -23.04 -4.11 -0.90
N VAL A 153 -22.12 -3.22 -1.33
CA VAL A 153 -22.37 -1.77 -1.43
C VAL A 153 -22.20 -1.33 -2.89
N ASP A 154 -23.09 -0.43 -3.34
CA ASP A 154 -22.95 0.19 -4.66
C ASP A 154 -21.62 0.97 -4.74
N PRO A 155 -20.79 0.81 -5.79
CA PRO A 155 -19.57 1.57 -5.98
C PRO A 155 -19.76 3.08 -5.80
N ALA A 156 -20.84 3.65 -6.33
CA ALA A 156 -21.15 5.08 -6.21
C ALA A 156 -21.39 5.54 -4.76
N GLU A 157 -21.67 4.61 -3.83
CA GLU A 157 -21.85 4.88 -2.41
C GLU A 157 -20.60 4.56 -1.57
N CYS A 158 -19.50 4.13 -2.21
CA CYS A 158 -18.23 3.88 -1.55
C CYS A 158 -17.33 5.11 -1.48
N GLN A 159 -16.61 5.24 -0.35
CA GLN A 159 -15.52 6.19 -0.16
C GLN A 159 -14.21 5.42 -0.08
N VAL A 160 -13.25 5.78 -0.93
CA VAL A 160 -11.89 5.23 -0.93
C VAL A 160 -10.95 6.18 -0.21
N PHE A 161 -10.01 5.65 0.57
CA PHE A 161 -8.88 6.37 1.19
C PHE A 161 -7.60 5.85 0.56
N GLU A 162 -6.75 6.75 0.03
CA GLU A 162 -5.57 6.41 -0.77
C GLU A 162 -4.51 7.51 -0.71
N ASP A 163 -3.22 7.13 -0.77
CA ASP A 163 -2.08 8.06 -0.83
C ASP A 163 -1.37 8.06 -2.20
N GLY A 164 -1.65 7.08 -3.07
CA GLY A 164 -1.01 6.92 -4.37
C GLY A 164 -1.85 7.42 -5.54
N ASP A 165 -1.23 8.12 -6.51
CA ASP A 165 -1.93 8.62 -7.69
C ASP A 165 -2.58 7.50 -8.51
N ILE A 166 -1.93 6.33 -8.61
CA ILE A 166 -2.49 5.16 -9.33
C ILE A 166 -3.74 4.60 -8.64
N GLY A 167 -3.79 4.64 -7.31
CA GLY A 167 -4.95 4.21 -6.56
C GLY A 167 -6.10 5.23 -6.60
N LEU A 168 -5.80 6.52 -6.52
CA LEU A 168 -6.78 7.58 -6.72
C LEU A 168 -7.42 7.50 -8.12
N GLU A 169 -6.62 7.22 -9.15
CA GLU A 169 -7.13 7.00 -10.50
C GLU A 169 -7.99 5.73 -10.60
N ALA A 170 -7.60 4.64 -9.95
CA ALA A 170 -8.39 3.41 -9.89
C ALA A 170 -9.75 3.65 -9.24
N ALA A 171 -9.81 4.40 -8.13
CA ALA A 171 -11.04 4.76 -7.45
C ALA A 171 -11.96 5.62 -8.34
N ARG A 172 -11.37 6.60 -9.03
CA ARG A 172 -12.10 7.43 -10.00
C ARG A 172 -12.71 6.59 -11.13
N ARG A 173 -11.93 5.65 -11.69
CA ARG A 173 -12.41 4.73 -12.73
C ARG A 173 -13.49 3.78 -12.23
N ALA A 174 -13.47 3.44 -10.93
CA ALA A 174 -14.53 2.65 -10.30
C ALA A 174 -15.82 3.45 -10.06
N GLY A 175 -15.85 4.75 -10.33
CA GLY A 175 -16.98 5.63 -10.04
C GLY A 175 -17.16 5.93 -8.54
N MET A 176 -16.10 5.75 -7.75
CA MET A 176 -16.10 5.97 -6.29
C MET A 176 -15.59 7.37 -5.95
N THR A 177 -16.04 7.89 -4.82
CA THR A 177 -15.42 9.07 -4.21
C THR A 177 -14.09 8.65 -3.59
N ALA A 178 -13.03 9.47 -3.76
CA ALA A 178 -11.73 9.19 -3.17
C ALA A 178 -11.25 10.35 -2.30
N THR A 179 -10.63 10.03 -1.17
CA THR A 179 -9.89 10.94 -0.31
C THR A 179 -8.41 10.67 -0.50
N ASP A 180 -7.67 11.66 -0.98
CA ASP A 180 -6.22 11.70 -0.91
C ASP A 180 -5.81 11.95 0.54
N VAL A 181 -5.09 11.00 1.14
CA VAL A 181 -4.72 11.07 2.55
C VAL A 181 -3.41 11.81 2.79
N ARG A 182 -2.60 12.09 1.76
CA ARG A 182 -1.29 12.76 1.88
C ARG A 182 -1.34 14.06 2.68
N PRO A 183 -2.31 14.98 2.46
CA PRO A 183 -2.37 16.22 3.23
C PRO A 183 -2.58 16.02 4.74
N TYR A 184 -3.17 14.90 5.13
CA TYR A 184 -3.42 14.62 6.56
C TYR A 184 -2.21 14.00 7.24
N ILE A 185 -1.34 13.31 6.49
CA ILE A 185 -0.09 12.72 6.98
C ILE A 185 0.95 13.81 7.27
N GLU A 186 1.05 14.81 6.39
CA GLU A 186 1.99 15.92 6.52
C GLU A 186 1.73 16.78 7.76
N LEU A 187 0.47 16.90 8.18
CA LEU A 187 0.08 17.66 9.37
C LEU A 187 0.52 17.04 10.70
N GLU A 188 0.84 15.75 10.73
CA GLU A 188 1.28 15.05 11.93
C GLU A 188 2.81 15.01 12.11
N GLN A 189 3.59 15.45 11.12
CA GLN A 189 5.04 15.51 11.27
C GLN A 189 5.40 16.77 12.10
N PRO A 190 6.00 16.60 13.29
CA PRO A 190 6.46 17.76 14.06
C PRO A 190 7.56 18.47 13.27
N THR A 191 7.39 19.77 13.04
CA THR A 191 8.39 20.68 12.48
C THR A 191 9.65 20.76 13.33
#